data_1167983a0ee4c1a02420593f317a45df
#
_entry.id   1167983a0ee4c1a02420593f317a45df
#
_cell.length_a   1.000
_cell.length_b   1.000
_cell.length_c   1.000
_cell.angle_alpha   90.00
_cell.angle_beta   90.00
_cell.angle_gamma   90.00
#
_symmetry.space_group_name_H-M   'P 1'
#
loop_
_entity.id
_entity.type
_entity.pdbx_description
1 polymer ?
#
loop_
_entity_poly.entity_id
_entity_poly.type
_entity_poly.pdbx_seq_one_letter_code
_entity_poly.pdbx_strand_id
1 'polypeptide(L)'
;IGQDPFQINRIRDILLAEFGTEKPADRGFTPWDQRTVVHVFSSIEVACLDIIGKIINRPVVDLLGGKRRDAVPFSAYLFYKYEGAGGELEFGTDPNATGWAAARQASALNPAEIVSQAKAMCSAFGFQSIKLKGGVFEPRQEVDAILALHEAFGPNMPLRIDPNALWTVETSIKYGKEMEGIIEY
;
A
#
# COMPACT_ATOMS: atom_id res chain seq x y z
N ILE A 1 3.34 -24.18 15.63
CA ILE A 1 4.20 -24.38 16.83
C ILE A 1 4.93 -25.69 16.66
N GLY A 2 6.26 -25.76 17.05
CA GLY A 2 7.07 -26.96 16.97
C GLY A 2 7.61 -27.31 15.58
N GLN A 3 7.48 -26.40 14.61
CA GLN A 3 8.11 -26.55 13.29
C GLN A 3 9.49 -25.90 13.27
N ASP A 4 10.40 -26.49 12.48
CA ASP A 4 11.73 -25.96 12.25
C ASP A 4 11.68 -24.75 11.30
N PRO A 5 12.12 -23.55 11.70
CA PRO A 5 12.07 -22.35 10.86
C PRO A 5 12.90 -22.47 9.57
N PHE A 6 13.88 -23.36 9.50
CA PHE A 6 14.63 -23.63 8.28
C PHE A 6 13.84 -24.46 7.25
N GLN A 7 12.71 -25.06 7.64
CA GLN A 7 11.84 -25.87 6.78
C GLN A 7 10.65 -25.06 6.24
N ILE A 8 10.90 -23.86 5.73
CA ILE A 8 9.86 -22.91 5.30
C ILE A 8 8.89 -23.55 4.28
N ASN A 9 9.41 -24.26 3.28
CA ASN A 9 8.57 -24.93 2.28
C ASN A 9 7.66 -26.00 2.91
N ARG A 10 8.16 -26.76 3.88
CA ARG A 10 7.36 -27.75 4.61
C ARG A 10 6.22 -27.10 5.39
N ILE A 11 6.50 -25.97 6.02
CA ILE A 11 5.46 -25.20 6.74
C ILE A 11 4.39 -24.73 5.75
N ARG A 12 4.78 -24.24 4.58
CA ARG A 12 3.84 -23.85 3.51
C ARG A 12 2.99 -25.03 3.06
N ASP A 13 3.62 -26.18 2.81
CA ASP A 13 2.91 -27.37 2.33
C ASP A 13 1.90 -27.89 3.38
N ILE A 14 2.21 -27.82 4.66
CA ILE A 14 1.28 -28.15 5.75
C ILE A 14 0.07 -27.19 5.72
N LEU A 15 0.30 -25.89 5.57
CA LEU A 15 -0.79 -24.91 5.52
C LEU A 15 -1.66 -25.08 4.28
N LEU A 16 -1.05 -25.37 3.14
CA LEU A 16 -1.79 -25.62 1.90
C LEU A 16 -2.61 -26.91 1.97
N ALA A 17 -2.08 -27.97 2.59
CA ALA A 17 -2.82 -29.22 2.77
C ALA A 17 -4.01 -29.08 3.72
N GLU A 18 -3.88 -28.25 4.77
CA GLU A 18 -4.93 -28.09 5.78
C GLU A 18 -5.98 -27.05 5.37
N PHE A 19 -5.57 -25.96 4.75
CA PHE A 19 -6.41 -24.79 4.48
C PHE A 19 -6.51 -24.42 3.00
N GLY A 20 -5.75 -25.07 2.13
CA GLY A 20 -5.81 -24.84 0.68
C GLY A 20 -7.11 -25.35 0.08
N THR A 21 -7.70 -24.62 -0.84
CA THR A 21 -8.83 -25.08 -1.63
C THR A 21 -8.34 -25.89 -2.82
N GLU A 22 -8.90 -27.09 -3.03
CA GLU A 22 -8.55 -27.96 -4.17
C GLU A 22 -8.95 -27.37 -5.53
N LYS A 23 -9.85 -26.39 -5.54
CA LYS A 23 -10.27 -25.70 -6.77
C LYS A 23 -9.59 -24.35 -6.85
N PRO A 24 -8.81 -24.08 -7.91
CA PRO A 24 -8.43 -22.72 -8.20
C PRO A 24 -9.70 -21.91 -8.39
N ALA A 25 -9.95 -20.92 -7.50
CA ALA A 25 -11.08 -20.03 -7.67
C ALA A 25 -10.95 -19.33 -9.02
N ASP A 26 -12.08 -19.15 -9.70
CA ASP A 26 -12.12 -18.47 -10.97
C ASP A 26 -11.57 -17.04 -10.77
N ARG A 27 -10.53 -16.70 -11.50
CA ARG A 27 -9.76 -15.44 -11.35
C ARG A 27 -10.60 -14.17 -11.55
N GLY A 28 -11.86 -14.32 -11.96
CA GLY A 28 -12.73 -13.21 -12.30
C GLY A 28 -13.40 -12.50 -11.13
N PHE A 29 -13.68 -13.17 -10.02
CA PHE A 29 -14.59 -12.63 -9.01
C PHE A 29 -14.05 -12.54 -7.58
N THR A 30 -13.06 -13.33 -7.18
CA THR A 30 -12.50 -13.31 -5.82
C THR A 30 -10.98 -13.43 -5.82
N PRO A 31 -10.24 -12.39 -6.27
CA PRO A 31 -8.79 -12.43 -6.30
C PRO A 31 -8.15 -12.59 -4.90
N TRP A 32 -8.94 -12.42 -3.85
CA TRP A 32 -8.48 -12.47 -2.46
C TRP A 32 -8.56 -13.87 -1.85
N ASP A 33 -9.57 -14.67 -2.17
CA ASP A 33 -9.79 -15.98 -1.55
C ASP A 33 -8.66 -16.97 -1.84
N GLN A 34 -8.11 -16.94 -3.05
CA GLN A 34 -6.96 -17.78 -3.43
C GLN A 34 -5.68 -17.43 -2.68
N ARG A 35 -5.59 -16.23 -2.16
CA ARG A 35 -4.37 -15.70 -1.54
C ARG A 35 -4.40 -15.78 -0.02
N THR A 36 -5.51 -16.12 0.60
CA THR A 36 -5.64 -16.14 2.07
C THR A 36 -4.55 -16.96 2.72
N VAL A 37 -4.36 -18.22 2.26
CA VAL A 37 -3.32 -19.10 2.80
C VAL A 37 -1.92 -18.52 2.56
N VAL A 38 -1.69 -17.93 1.37
CA VAL A 38 -0.41 -17.30 1.03
C VAL A 38 -0.14 -16.07 1.89
N HIS A 39 -1.17 -15.27 2.19
CA HIS A 39 -1.03 -14.11 3.09
C HIS A 39 -0.73 -14.54 4.53
N VAL A 40 -1.41 -15.56 5.03
CA VAL A 40 -1.11 -16.14 6.36
C VAL A 40 0.30 -16.72 6.39
N PHE A 41 0.67 -17.48 5.36
CA PHE A 41 2.01 -18.05 5.23
C PHE A 41 3.10 -16.97 5.17
N SER A 42 2.87 -15.86 4.47
CA SER A 42 3.82 -14.75 4.39
C SER A 42 4.20 -14.21 5.77
N SER A 43 3.25 -14.09 6.69
CA SER A 43 3.53 -13.66 8.06
C SER A 43 4.42 -14.65 8.82
N ILE A 44 4.20 -15.94 8.60
CA ILE A 44 5.00 -17.03 9.20
C ILE A 44 6.40 -17.06 8.57
N GLU A 45 6.50 -16.93 7.26
CA GLU A 45 7.76 -16.90 6.52
C GLU A 45 8.66 -15.75 6.99
N VAL A 46 8.11 -14.54 7.13
CA VAL A 46 8.85 -13.38 7.64
C VAL A 46 9.38 -13.64 9.05
N ALA A 47 8.58 -14.23 9.93
CA ALA A 47 9.01 -14.61 11.28
C ALA A 47 10.12 -15.69 11.26
N CYS A 48 10.03 -16.68 10.35
CA CYS A 48 11.08 -17.68 10.16
C CYS A 48 12.39 -17.05 9.68
N LEU A 49 12.32 -16.16 8.68
CA LEU A 49 13.50 -15.45 8.17
C LEU A 49 14.16 -14.59 9.24
N ASP A 50 13.37 -13.90 10.08
CA ASP A 50 13.88 -13.11 11.20
C ASP A 50 14.60 -14.00 12.24
N ILE A 51 14.01 -15.14 12.61
CA ILE A 51 14.61 -16.11 13.53
C ILE A 51 15.90 -16.69 12.93
N ILE A 52 15.90 -17.10 11.67
CA ILE A 52 17.09 -17.63 10.98
C ILE A 52 18.21 -16.58 10.98
N GLY A 53 17.90 -15.36 10.58
CA GLY A 53 18.84 -14.25 10.57
C GLY A 53 19.47 -14.02 11.95
N LYS A 54 18.68 -14.05 13.01
CA LYS A 54 19.16 -13.94 14.40
C LYS A 54 20.05 -15.11 14.81
N ILE A 55 19.69 -16.34 14.46
CA ILE A 55 20.49 -17.55 14.77
C ILE A 55 21.87 -17.48 14.12
N ILE A 56 21.93 -17.09 12.85
CA ILE A 56 23.19 -17.04 12.11
C ILE A 56 23.90 -15.68 12.18
N ASN A 57 23.34 -14.74 12.93
CA ASN A 57 23.85 -13.35 13.07
C ASN A 57 24.03 -12.64 11.73
N ARG A 58 23.00 -12.71 10.87
CA ARG A 58 22.92 -12.04 9.57
C ARG A 58 21.59 -11.32 9.40
N PRO A 59 21.56 -10.14 8.76
CA PRO A 59 20.31 -9.49 8.42
C PRO A 59 19.54 -10.31 7.38
N VAL A 60 18.21 -10.21 7.40
CA VAL A 60 17.33 -10.94 6.46
C VAL A 60 17.69 -10.66 4.99
N VAL A 61 18.17 -9.46 4.68
CA VAL A 61 18.61 -9.11 3.33
C VAL A 61 19.71 -10.04 2.79
N ASP A 62 20.59 -10.57 3.66
CA ASP A 62 21.62 -11.53 3.26
C ASP A 62 21.00 -12.88 2.91
N LEU A 63 19.91 -13.27 3.57
CA LEU A 63 19.15 -14.50 3.25
C LEU A 63 18.41 -14.40 1.92
N LEU A 64 18.07 -13.17 1.49
CA LEU A 64 17.39 -12.88 0.24
C LEU A 64 18.33 -12.61 -0.95
N GLY A 65 19.61 -12.95 -0.82
CA GLY A 65 20.60 -12.82 -1.88
C GLY A 65 21.49 -11.57 -1.80
N GLY A 66 21.40 -10.82 -0.71
CA GLY A 66 22.27 -9.68 -0.42
C GLY A 66 21.69 -8.32 -0.78
N LYS A 67 22.29 -7.29 -0.22
CA LYS A 67 21.84 -5.91 -0.34
C LYS A 67 22.18 -5.33 -1.72
N ARG A 68 21.17 -4.80 -2.42
CA ARG A 68 21.36 -4.09 -3.70
C ARG A 68 21.46 -2.58 -3.55
N ARG A 69 20.88 -2.02 -2.48
CA ARG A 69 20.82 -0.56 -2.22
C ARG A 69 21.02 -0.31 -0.73
N ASP A 70 21.64 0.80 -0.41
CA ASP A 70 21.78 1.23 0.98
C ASP A 70 20.54 1.98 1.48
N ALA A 71 19.80 2.61 0.57
CA ALA A 71 18.57 3.32 0.86
C ALA A 71 17.49 2.99 -0.19
N VAL A 72 16.25 2.92 0.26
CA VAL A 72 15.07 2.70 -0.59
C VAL A 72 14.17 3.93 -0.48
N PRO A 73 13.88 4.63 -1.60
CA PRO A 73 12.94 5.73 -1.57
C PRO A 73 11.51 5.22 -1.35
N PHE A 74 10.77 5.91 -0.48
CA PHE A 74 9.35 5.63 -0.24
C PHE A 74 8.48 6.71 -0.85
N SER A 75 7.25 6.34 -1.24
CA SER A 75 6.20 7.26 -1.67
C SER A 75 5.33 7.69 -0.51
N ALA A 76 4.83 8.92 -0.54
CA ALA A 76 3.68 9.31 0.25
C ALA A 76 2.47 8.49 -0.23
N TYR A 77 1.97 7.60 0.60
CA TYR A 77 0.85 6.74 0.26
C TYR A 77 -0.44 7.31 0.84
N LEU A 78 -1.27 7.88 -0.03
CA LEU A 78 -2.50 8.57 0.32
C LEU A 78 -3.70 7.63 0.27
N PHE A 79 -4.62 7.82 1.20
CA PHE A 79 -5.88 7.09 1.29
C PHE A 79 -7.03 8.08 1.45
N TYR A 80 -8.16 7.77 0.84
CA TYR A 80 -9.41 8.39 1.23
C TYR A 80 -9.79 7.94 2.64
N LYS A 81 -10.17 8.88 3.49
CA LYS A 81 -10.48 8.58 4.88
C LYS A 81 -11.41 9.61 5.50
N TYR A 82 -12.23 9.17 6.43
CA TYR A 82 -13.03 10.04 7.28
C TYR A 82 -12.18 10.69 8.37
N GLU A 83 -12.70 11.76 8.95
CA GLU A 83 -12.09 12.40 10.11
C GLU A 83 -11.89 11.37 11.26
N GLY A 84 -10.76 11.46 11.92
CA GLY A 84 -10.36 10.54 12.99
C GLY A 84 -9.77 9.21 12.52
N ALA A 85 -9.96 8.81 11.25
CA ALA A 85 -9.52 7.50 10.75
C ALA A 85 -7.99 7.27 10.76
N GLY A 86 -7.19 8.30 10.97
CA GLY A 86 -5.73 8.19 11.11
C GLY A 86 -5.23 8.25 12.56
N GLY A 87 -6.12 8.24 13.54
CA GLY A 87 -5.77 8.25 14.96
C GLY A 87 -5.02 6.99 15.42
N GLU A 88 -4.44 7.06 16.61
CA GLU A 88 -3.62 5.94 17.14
C GLU A 88 -4.46 4.76 17.62
N LEU A 89 -5.61 5.00 18.20
CA LEU A 89 -6.37 3.97 18.90
C LEU A 89 -7.87 3.97 18.60
N GLU A 90 -8.42 4.71 17.72
CA GLU A 90 -9.84 4.74 17.37
C GLU A 90 -10.11 5.92 16.44
N PHE A 91 -11.37 6.09 16.03
CA PHE A 91 -11.83 7.28 15.31
C PHE A 91 -11.89 8.48 16.27
N GLY A 92 -10.72 8.96 16.67
CA GLY A 92 -10.58 10.09 17.56
C GLY A 92 -9.75 11.21 16.96
N THR A 93 -10.05 12.45 17.36
CA THR A 93 -9.26 13.62 16.97
C THR A 93 -8.66 14.28 18.19
N ASP A 94 -7.41 14.72 18.08
CA ASP A 94 -6.78 15.60 19.05
C ASP A 94 -6.84 17.05 18.52
N PRO A 95 -7.64 17.93 19.16
CA PRO A 95 -7.78 19.32 18.71
C PRO A 95 -6.49 20.15 18.86
N ASN A 96 -5.51 19.66 19.59
CA ASN A 96 -4.21 20.32 19.77
C ASN A 96 -3.15 19.79 18.82
N ALA A 97 -3.46 18.79 17.99
CA ALA A 97 -2.53 18.24 17.01
C ALA A 97 -2.15 19.30 15.97
N THR A 98 -0.89 19.27 15.52
CA THR A 98 -0.38 20.16 14.49
C THR A 98 0.40 19.37 13.43
N GLY A 99 0.64 20.00 12.26
CA GLY A 99 1.42 19.38 11.19
C GLY A 99 0.87 18.03 10.74
N TRP A 100 1.72 17.02 10.62
CA TRP A 100 1.31 15.69 10.21
C TRP A 100 0.34 15.03 11.20
N ALA A 101 0.49 15.23 12.50
CA ALA A 101 -0.41 14.69 13.51
C ALA A 101 -1.85 15.20 13.33
N ALA A 102 -2.04 16.47 12.95
CA ALA A 102 -3.35 17.01 12.60
C ALA A 102 -3.85 16.44 11.25
N ALA A 103 -3.01 16.47 10.22
CA ALA A 103 -3.38 16.02 8.88
C ALA A 103 -3.74 14.52 8.82
N ARG A 104 -3.07 13.67 9.63
CA ARG A 104 -3.40 12.24 9.69
C ARG A 104 -4.78 11.96 10.30
N GLN A 105 -5.35 12.88 11.06
CA GLN A 105 -6.66 12.78 11.69
C GLN A 105 -7.76 13.48 10.87
N ALA A 106 -7.40 14.43 10.01
CA ALA A 106 -8.34 15.15 9.17
C ALA A 106 -8.98 14.24 8.12
N SER A 107 -10.16 14.60 7.64
CA SER A 107 -10.79 13.95 6.49
C SER A 107 -9.94 14.10 5.24
N ALA A 108 -10.08 13.16 4.31
CA ALA A 108 -9.48 13.20 2.98
C ALA A 108 -10.46 12.52 1.99
N LEU A 109 -11.55 13.21 1.64
CA LEU A 109 -12.64 12.67 0.83
C LEU A 109 -12.83 13.41 -0.51
N ASN A 110 -12.08 14.49 -0.73
CA ASN A 110 -12.12 15.29 -1.93
C ASN A 110 -10.71 15.71 -2.37
N PRO A 111 -10.53 16.23 -3.60
CA PRO A 111 -9.20 16.60 -4.13
C PRO A 111 -8.42 17.56 -3.24
N ALA A 112 -9.06 18.58 -2.67
CA ALA A 112 -8.38 19.57 -1.82
C ALA A 112 -7.85 18.95 -0.52
N GLU A 113 -8.62 18.07 0.10
CA GLU A 113 -8.23 17.35 1.31
C GLU A 113 -7.11 16.33 1.04
N ILE A 114 -7.15 15.62 -0.10
CA ILE A 114 -6.05 14.75 -0.55
C ILE A 114 -4.77 15.55 -0.75
N VAL A 115 -4.83 16.72 -1.38
CA VAL A 115 -3.67 17.63 -1.55
C VAL A 115 -3.15 18.10 -0.19
N SER A 116 -4.03 18.46 0.75
CA SER A 116 -3.64 18.85 2.11
C SER A 116 -2.90 17.73 2.84
N GLN A 117 -3.42 16.51 2.78
CA GLN A 117 -2.78 15.33 3.36
C GLN A 117 -1.40 15.09 2.73
N ALA A 118 -1.29 15.16 1.41
CA ALA A 118 -0.04 14.96 0.68
C ALA A 118 1.02 15.99 1.08
N LYS A 119 0.64 17.27 1.15
CA LYS A 119 1.56 18.36 1.56
C LYS A 119 2.09 18.14 2.97
N ALA A 120 1.21 17.80 3.91
CA ALA A 120 1.62 17.53 5.29
C ALA A 120 2.55 16.31 5.39
N MET A 121 2.24 15.22 4.67
CA MET A 121 3.05 14.01 4.66
C MET A 121 4.42 14.24 4.01
N CYS A 122 4.48 14.89 2.85
CA CYS A 122 5.74 15.22 2.18
C CYS A 122 6.60 16.17 3.02
N SER A 123 5.98 17.16 3.68
CA SER A 123 6.70 18.08 4.58
C SER A 123 7.27 17.36 5.80
N ALA A 124 6.53 16.41 6.38
CA ALA A 124 6.95 15.70 7.58
C ALA A 124 8.06 14.67 7.31
N PHE A 125 8.00 13.97 6.16
CA PHE A 125 8.83 12.80 5.89
C PHE A 125 9.76 12.93 4.67
N GLY A 126 9.66 14.01 3.90
CA GLY A 126 10.53 14.27 2.76
C GLY A 126 10.27 13.34 1.55
N PHE A 127 9.07 12.80 1.39
CA PHE A 127 8.73 11.94 0.26
C PHE A 127 8.88 12.68 -1.07
N GLN A 128 9.46 11.98 -2.06
CA GLN A 128 9.75 12.50 -3.40
C GLN A 128 8.84 11.88 -4.48
N SER A 129 7.82 11.16 -4.10
CA SER A 129 6.78 10.61 -4.96
C SER A 129 5.50 10.40 -4.18
N ILE A 130 4.37 10.36 -4.87
CA ILE A 130 3.04 10.25 -4.26
C ILE A 130 2.28 9.11 -4.95
N LYS A 131 1.60 8.28 -4.15
CA LYS A 131 0.66 7.26 -4.62
C LYS A 131 -0.70 7.48 -3.96
N LEU A 132 -1.76 7.59 -4.77
CA LEU A 132 -3.14 7.62 -4.29
C LEU A 132 -3.75 6.21 -4.37
N LYS A 133 -4.32 5.74 -3.27
CA LYS A 133 -5.13 4.52 -3.26
C LYS A 133 -6.53 4.87 -3.75
N GLY A 134 -6.82 4.46 -4.96
CA GLY A 134 -8.12 4.58 -5.60
C GLY A 134 -9.01 3.35 -5.40
N GLY A 135 -10.11 3.29 -6.16
CA GLY A 135 -11.11 2.24 -6.06
C GLY A 135 -12.09 2.46 -4.90
N VAL A 136 -12.27 3.69 -4.46
CA VAL A 136 -13.15 4.09 -3.36
C VAL A 136 -14.33 4.90 -3.86
N PHE A 137 -14.09 5.80 -4.80
CA PHE A 137 -15.06 6.70 -5.39
C PHE A 137 -15.28 6.43 -6.87
N GLU A 138 -16.21 7.17 -7.47
CA GLU A 138 -16.35 7.18 -8.92
C GLU A 138 -15.02 7.58 -9.59
N PRO A 139 -14.60 6.90 -10.65
CA PRO A 139 -13.29 7.11 -11.28
C PRO A 139 -12.98 8.57 -11.61
N ARG A 140 -14.00 9.38 -11.98
CA ARG A 140 -13.83 10.81 -12.25
C ARG A 140 -13.32 11.58 -11.04
N GLN A 141 -13.86 11.29 -9.84
CA GLN A 141 -13.46 11.96 -8.60
C GLN A 141 -12.01 11.62 -8.21
N GLU A 142 -11.60 10.39 -8.47
CA GLU A 142 -10.23 9.94 -8.20
C GLU A 142 -9.22 10.57 -9.17
N VAL A 143 -9.60 10.71 -10.43
CA VAL A 143 -8.81 11.43 -11.43
C VAL A 143 -8.69 12.91 -11.08
N ASP A 144 -9.76 13.55 -10.63
CA ASP A 144 -9.72 14.95 -10.18
C ASP A 144 -8.75 15.15 -9.01
N ALA A 145 -8.62 14.16 -8.11
CA ALA A 145 -7.63 14.21 -7.05
C ALA A 145 -6.17 14.10 -7.58
N ILE A 146 -5.92 13.26 -8.58
CA ILE A 146 -4.62 13.18 -9.26
C ILE A 146 -4.28 14.50 -9.96
N LEU A 147 -5.23 15.08 -10.69
CA LEU A 147 -5.02 16.37 -11.37
C LEU A 147 -4.73 17.50 -10.37
N ALA A 148 -5.43 17.52 -9.23
CA ALA A 148 -5.18 18.48 -8.16
C ALA A 148 -3.80 18.27 -7.49
N LEU A 149 -3.36 17.03 -7.33
CA LEU A 149 -2.00 16.73 -6.86
C LEU A 149 -0.95 17.21 -7.86
N HIS A 150 -1.15 16.98 -9.16
CA HIS A 150 -0.27 17.46 -10.21
C HIS A 150 -0.17 18.98 -10.23
N GLU A 151 -1.28 19.69 -10.11
CA GLU A 151 -1.30 21.15 -10.01
C GLU A 151 -0.54 21.66 -8.76
N ALA A 152 -0.75 21.00 -7.62
CA ALA A 152 -0.20 21.42 -6.34
C ALA A 152 1.31 21.15 -6.17
N PHE A 153 1.84 20.10 -6.79
CA PHE A 153 3.24 19.66 -6.65
C PHE A 153 4.09 19.88 -7.91
N GLY A 154 3.43 20.18 -9.03
CA GLY A 154 4.08 20.40 -10.32
C GLY A 154 4.48 19.12 -11.05
N PRO A 155 4.99 19.29 -12.29
CA PRO A 155 5.21 18.17 -13.23
C PRO A 155 6.37 17.24 -12.85
N ASN A 156 7.20 17.63 -11.91
CA ASN A 156 8.37 16.83 -11.50
C ASN A 156 8.09 15.89 -10.31
N MET A 157 6.88 15.94 -9.74
CA MET A 157 6.48 15.03 -8.67
C MET A 157 5.90 13.76 -9.30
N PRO A 158 6.56 12.59 -9.17
CA PRO A 158 6.02 11.34 -9.67
C PRO A 158 4.71 10.99 -8.96
N LEU A 159 3.64 10.83 -9.75
CA LEU A 159 2.31 10.49 -9.25
C LEU A 159 1.90 9.10 -9.71
N ARG A 160 1.18 8.38 -8.87
CA ARG A 160 0.65 7.04 -9.13
C ARG A 160 -0.77 6.91 -8.60
N ILE A 161 -1.61 6.14 -9.31
CA ILE A 161 -2.93 5.76 -8.82
C ILE A 161 -3.09 4.24 -8.90
N ASP A 162 -3.71 3.65 -7.88
CA ASP A 162 -3.95 2.22 -7.82
C ASP A 162 -5.40 1.95 -7.41
N PRO A 163 -6.32 1.78 -8.38
CA PRO A 163 -7.73 1.51 -8.12
C PRO A 163 -8.03 0.04 -7.77
N ASN A 164 -7.00 -0.78 -7.54
CA ASN A 164 -7.14 -2.18 -7.11
C ASN A 164 -8.01 -3.05 -8.02
N ALA A 165 -7.88 -2.88 -9.33
CA ALA A 165 -8.67 -3.59 -10.35
C ALA A 165 -10.20 -3.33 -10.28
N LEU A 166 -10.64 -2.26 -9.62
CA LEU A 166 -12.06 -1.88 -9.58
C LEU A 166 -12.51 -1.10 -10.81
N TRP A 167 -11.59 -0.47 -11.54
CA TRP A 167 -11.91 0.15 -12.81
C TRP A 167 -12.02 -0.90 -13.91
N THR A 168 -12.99 -0.75 -14.80
CA THR A 168 -13.06 -1.56 -16.02
C THR A 168 -11.89 -1.22 -16.96
N VAL A 169 -11.64 -2.07 -17.95
CA VAL A 169 -10.63 -1.83 -18.98
C VAL A 169 -10.91 -0.52 -19.73
N GLU A 170 -12.17 -0.29 -20.10
CA GLU A 170 -12.59 0.93 -20.81
C GLU A 170 -12.38 2.18 -19.95
N THR A 171 -12.72 2.12 -18.67
CA THR A 171 -12.50 3.20 -17.70
C THR A 171 -11.01 3.49 -17.56
N SER A 172 -10.19 2.45 -17.42
CA SER A 172 -8.74 2.58 -17.29
C SER A 172 -8.10 3.19 -18.54
N ILE A 173 -8.53 2.78 -19.75
CA ILE A 173 -8.06 3.37 -21.01
C ILE A 173 -8.46 4.84 -21.12
N LYS A 174 -9.73 5.17 -20.79
CA LYS A 174 -10.24 6.54 -20.84
C LYS A 174 -9.44 7.48 -19.96
N TYR A 175 -9.32 7.15 -18.69
CA TYR A 175 -8.68 8.02 -17.73
C TYR A 175 -7.14 7.93 -17.75
N GLY A 176 -6.57 6.80 -18.16
CA GLY A 176 -5.15 6.71 -18.47
C GLY A 176 -4.71 7.68 -19.56
N LYS A 177 -5.51 7.83 -20.62
CA LYS A 177 -5.25 8.84 -21.68
C LYS A 177 -5.39 10.27 -21.16
N GLU A 178 -6.34 10.53 -20.27
CA GLU A 178 -6.51 11.87 -19.68
C GLU A 178 -5.36 12.26 -18.76
N MET A 179 -4.77 11.29 -18.10
CA MET A 179 -3.62 11.47 -17.20
C MET A 179 -2.26 11.20 -17.87
N GLU A 180 -2.23 11.08 -19.20
CA GLU A 180 -1.00 10.85 -19.95
C GLU A 180 0.01 11.98 -19.69
N GLY A 181 1.24 11.61 -19.34
CA GLY A 181 2.28 12.56 -18.93
C GLY A 181 2.16 13.12 -17.50
N ILE A 182 1.11 12.73 -16.75
CA ILE A 182 0.90 13.16 -15.35
C ILE A 182 1.27 12.03 -14.39
N ILE A 183 0.88 10.80 -14.68
CA ILE A 183 1.16 9.66 -13.80
C ILE A 183 2.28 8.78 -14.36
N GLU A 184 2.98 8.08 -13.46
CA GLU A 184 3.95 7.05 -13.85
C GLU A 184 3.22 5.73 -14.20
N TYR A 185 2.20 5.36 -13.45
CA TYR A 185 1.30 4.23 -13.64
C TYR A 185 0.04 4.34 -12.79
#